data_1d9adc39196a149b6fddee1066348ac4
#
_entry.id   1d9adc39196a149b6fddee1066348ac4
#
_cell.length_a   1.000
_cell.length_b   1.000
_cell.length_c   1.000
_cell.angle_alpha   90.00
_cell.angle_beta   90.00
_cell.angle_gamma   90.00
#
_symmetry.space_group_name_H-M   'P 1'
#
loop_
_entity.id
_entity.type
_entity.pdbx_description
1 polymer ?
#
loop_
_entity_poly.entity_id
_entity_poly.type
_entity_poly.pdbx_seq_one_letter_code
_entity_poly.pdbx_strand_id
1 'polypeptide(L)'
;MKKIRIIALCFILLFGFASLTHAELPVNRIALGVQLGARFEQVKNVFGIPDRVTKNEVKSEAYGDFVETTFIYGNNSIVVKFYNEDAWRIESNSDNGWRTPDGVTVGMPLQGVYDRLGKEDIKSPAENGETLYWYNHDTGSQVNRGNLYVFVKNGRVSRIVIAYQ
;
A
#
# COMPACT_ATOMS: atom_id res chain seq x y z
N MET A 1 -37.95 35.49 -53.44
CA MET A 1 -37.56 34.11 -53.14
C MET A 1 -36.28 34.19 -52.32
N LYS A 2 -36.39 33.98 -50.97
CA LYS A 2 -35.26 34.04 -50.04
C LYS A 2 -34.67 32.64 -49.83
N LYS A 3 -33.39 32.47 -50.17
CA LYS A 3 -32.65 31.25 -49.94
C LYS A 3 -32.22 31.17 -48.48
N ILE A 4 -32.80 30.27 -47.71
CA ILE A 4 -32.39 29.94 -46.34
C ILE A 4 -31.16 29.03 -46.45
N ARG A 5 -30.01 29.55 -45.99
CA ARG A 5 -28.80 28.73 -45.79
C ARG A 5 -28.87 28.08 -44.44
N ILE A 6 -29.08 26.77 -44.43
CA ILE A 6 -28.98 25.93 -43.24
C ILE A 6 -27.48 25.71 -42.97
N ILE A 7 -26.95 26.34 -41.93
CA ILE A 7 -25.62 26.05 -41.42
C ILE A 7 -25.79 24.86 -40.43
N ALA A 8 -25.43 23.68 -40.85
CA ALA A 8 -25.35 22.52 -39.98
C ALA A 8 -24.13 22.70 -39.09
N LEU A 9 -24.35 23.05 -37.81
CA LEU A 9 -23.33 23.12 -36.81
C LEU A 9 -23.06 21.67 -36.29
N CYS A 10 -22.03 21.03 -36.85
CA CYS A 10 -21.53 19.76 -36.32
C CYS A 10 -20.86 20.02 -34.96
N PHE A 11 -21.60 19.79 -33.88
CA PHE A 11 -21.03 19.66 -32.56
C PHE A 11 -20.31 18.30 -32.48
N ILE A 12 -19.02 18.30 -32.74
CA ILE A 12 -18.15 17.16 -32.40
C ILE A 12 -17.98 17.19 -30.87
N LEU A 13 -18.80 16.41 -30.19
CA LEU A 13 -18.58 16.05 -28.80
C LEU A 13 -17.30 15.18 -28.74
N LEU A 14 -16.18 15.84 -28.55
CA LEU A 14 -14.95 15.21 -28.08
C LEU A 14 -15.19 14.72 -26.65
N PHE A 15 -15.79 13.55 -26.51
CA PHE A 15 -15.67 12.78 -25.30
C PHE A 15 -14.20 12.35 -25.18
N GLY A 16 -13.41 13.21 -24.58
CA GLY A 16 -12.11 12.83 -24.05
C GLY A 16 -12.36 11.70 -23.03
N PHE A 17 -12.13 10.46 -23.45
CA PHE A 17 -11.89 9.40 -22.50
C PHE A 17 -10.64 9.79 -21.74
N ALA A 18 -10.81 10.47 -20.61
CA ALA A 18 -9.78 10.54 -19.60
C ALA A 18 -9.56 9.08 -19.19
N SER A 19 -8.59 8.42 -19.81
CA SER A 19 -8.02 7.21 -19.28
C SER A 19 -7.63 7.56 -17.85
N LEU A 20 -8.34 7.01 -16.87
CA LEU A 20 -7.93 7.02 -15.48
C LEU A 20 -6.66 6.15 -15.43
N THR A 21 -5.55 6.74 -15.86
CA THR A 21 -4.25 6.17 -15.58
C THR A 21 -4.15 6.17 -14.06
N HIS A 22 -4.21 5.00 -13.46
CA HIS A 22 -3.86 4.83 -12.06
C HIS A 22 -2.42 5.33 -11.96
N ALA A 23 -2.25 6.48 -11.30
CA ALA A 23 -0.94 7.02 -11.07
C ALA A 23 -0.25 6.08 -10.08
N GLU A 24 0.80 5.41 -10.55
CA GLU A 24 1.66 4.61 -9.69
C GLU A 24 2.10 5.44 -8.48
N LEU A 25 1.95 4.88 -7.28
CA LEU A 25 2.39 5.56 -6.07
C LEU A 25 3.93 5.62 -6.05
N PRO A 26 4.55 6.79 -6.00
CA PRO A 26 6.00 6.92 -5.85
C PRO A 26 6.49 6.19 -4.59
N VAL A 27 7.69 5.63 -4.62
CA VAL A 27 8.28 4.85 -3.50
C VAL A 27 8.27 5.62 -2.18
N ASN A 28 8.43 6.94 -2.20
CA ASN A 28 8.37 7.78 -1.00
C ASN A 28 6.96 7.89 -0.39
N ARG A 29 5.91 7.49 -1.11
CA ARG A 29 4.54 7.40 -0.59
C ARG A 29 4.23 6.03 0.02
N ILE A 30 5.09 5.04 -0.22
CA ILE A 30 4.97 3.69 0.32
C ILE A 30 5.85 3.59 1.56
N ALA A 31 5.35 4.09 2.67
CA ALA A 31 6.02 4.08 3.96
C ALA A 31 5.01 3.96 5.10
N LEU A 32 5.46 3.49 6.24
CA LEU A 32 4.68 3.42 7.48
C LEU A 32 5.63 3.68 8.65
N GLY A 33 5.91 4.96 8.92
CA GLY A 33 6.95 5.39 9.85
C GLY A 33 8.36 5.26 9.26
N VAL A 34 8.68 4.12 8.65
CA VAL A 34 9.91 3.87 7.89
C VAL A 34 9.58 3.36 6.50
N GLN A 35 10.55 3.39 5.60
CA GLN A 35 10.43 2.84 4.25
C GLN A 35 10.90 1.39 4.20
N LEU A 36 10.50 0.68 3.15
CA LEU A 36 11.10 -0.61 2.81
C LEU A 36 12.61 -0.42 2.54
N GLY A 37 13.41 -1.42 2.89
CA GLY A 37 14.87 -1.34 2.86
C GLY A 37 15.49 -0.64 4.08
N ALA A 38 14.69 -0.14 5.02
CA ALA A 38 15.23 0.42 6.26
C ALA A 38 15.92 -0.66 7.10
N ARG A 39 17.12 -0.35 7.61
CA ARG A 39 17.89 -1.27 8.46
C ARG A 39 17.39 -1.31 9.90
N PHE A 40 17.79 -2.33 10.63
CA PHE A 40 17.42 -2.52 12.05
C PHE A 40 17.53 -1.25 12.89
N GLU A 41 18.65 -0.52 12.80
CA GLU A 41 18.85 0.69 13.59
C GLU A 41 17.94 1.84 13.16
N GLN A 42 17.66 1.97 11.88
CA GLN A 42 16.72 2.98 11.39
C GLN A 42 15.30 2.70 11.91
N VAL A 43 14.89 1.43 11.91
CA VAL A 43 13.60 0.99 12.46
C VAL A 43 13.53 1.24 13.96
N LYS A 44 14.59 0.89 14.72
CA LYS A 44 14.66 1.18 16.17
C LYS A 44 14.66 2.66 16.47
N ASN A 45 15.29 3.49 15.65
CA ASN A 45 15.30 4.94 15.84
C ASN A 45 13.89 5.55 15.72
N VAL A 46 13.01 4.92 14.95
CA VAL A 46 11.62 5.40 14.73
C VAL A 46 10.66 4.77 15.73
N PHE A 47 10.68 3.45 15.89
CA PHE A 47 9.71 2.72 16.72
C PHE A 47 10.20 2.40 18.14
N GLY A 48 11.47 2.64 18.41
CA GLY A 48 12.10 2.26 19.68
C GLY A 48 12.64 0.83 19.70
N ILE A 49 12.90 0.33 20.87
CA ILE A 49 13.33 -1.07 21.09
C ILE A 49 12.10 -1.98 20.89
N PRO A 50 12.17 -3.02 20.05
CA PRO A 50 11.05 -3.94 19.89
C PRO A 50 10.76 -4.72 21.19
N ASP A 51 9.48 -4.94 21.48
CA ASP A 51 9.04 -5.75 22.64
C ASP A 51 9.44 -7.21 22.45
N ARG A 52 9.48 -7.67 21.23
CA ARG A 52 9.89 -9.04 20.88
C ARG A 52 10.61 -9.08 19.53
N VAL A 53 11.63 -9.91 19.50
CA VAL A 53 12.35 -10.25 18.26
C VAL A 53 12.24 -11.75 18.04
N THR A 54 11.82 -12.15 16.83
CA THR A 54 11.84 -13.56 16.42
C THR A 54 12.71 -13.74 15.19
N LYS A 55 13.27 -14.95 15.03
CA LYS A 55 14.04 -15.35 13.85
C LYS A 55 13.50 -16.68 13.37
N ASN A 56 13.18 -16.76 12.09
CA ASN A 56 12.68 -17.96 11.45
C ASN A 56 13.52 -18.27 10.21
N GLU A 57 13.90 -19.52 10.05
CA GLU A 57 14.47 -19.99 8.80
C GLU A 57 13.34 -20.10 7.76
N VAL A 58 13.52 -19.43 6.65
CA VAL A 58 12.59 -19.46 5.52
C VAL A 58 13.25 -20.16 4.36
N LYS A 59 12.60 -21.21 3.87
CA LYS A 59 12.99 -21.91 2.65
C LYS A 59 12.29 -21.26 1.47
N SER A 60 13.05 -20.78 0.51
CA SER A 60 12.51 -20.12 -0.68
C SER A 60 13.22 -20.66 -1.93
N GLU A 61 12.44 -21.19 -2.86
CA GLU A 61 12.96 -21.61 -4.16
C GLU A 61 13.43 -20.42 -5.00
N ALA A 62 12.84 -19.25 -4.80
CA ALA A 62 13.15 -18.04 -5.58
C ALA A 62 14.38 -17.27 -5.05
N TYR A 63 14.57 -17.26 -3.71
CA TYR A 63 15.60 -16.42 -3.07
C TYR A 63 16.67 -17.21 -2.32
N GLY A 64 16.57 -18.56 -2.32
CA GLY A 64 17.38 -19.42 -1.46
C GLY A 64 16.91 -19.39 0.00
N ASP A 65 17.50 -20.24 0.83
CA ASP A 65 17.20 -20.31 2.26
C ASP A 65 17.77 -19.06 2.97
N PHE A 66 16.95 -18.42 3.81
CA PHE A 66 17.36 -17.23 4.56
C PHE A 66 16.74 -17.19 5.96
N VAL A 67 17.28 -16.33 6.81
CA VAL A 67 16.72 -16.06 8.15
C VAL A 67 15.88 -14.79 8.07
N GLU A 68 14.57 -14.91 8.27
CA GLU A 68 13.67 -13.78 8.49
C GLU A 68 13.76 -13.34 9.94
N THR A 69 14.17 -12.10 10.18
CA THR A 69 14.10 -11.47 11.49
C THR A 69 12.83 -10.63 11.56
N THR A 70 12.04 -10.76 12.63
CA THR A 70 10.82 -9.98 12.84
C THR A 70 10.91 -9.17 14.13
N PHE A 71 10.71 -7.87 14.04
CA PHE A 71 10.54 -6.96 15.17
C PHE A 71 9.05 -6.74 15.40
N ILE A 72 8.63 -6.85 16.68
CA ILE A 72 7.23 -6.75 17.10
C ILE A 72 7.13 -5.69 18.18
N TYR A 73 6.20 -4.76 17.99
CA TYR A 73 5.94 -3.63 18.88
C TYR A 73 4.47 -3.59 19.30
N GLY A 74 4.21 -3.19 20.54
CA GLY A 74 2.87 -2.89 21.03
C GLY A 74 1.88 -4.04 20.85
N ASN A 75 2.21 -5.26 21.31
CA ASN A 75 1.34 -6.43 21.17
C ASN A 75 0.88 -6.70 19.72
N ASN A 76 1.85 -6.72 18.80
CA ASN A 76 1.64 -6.82 17.34
C ASN A 76 0.99 -5.57 16.68
N SER A 77 0.99 -4.43 17.34
CA SER A 77 0.48 -3.18 16.79
C SER A 77 1.27 -2.75 15.55
N ILE A 78 2.61 -2.85 15.63
CA ILE A 78 3.53 -2.73 14.49
C ILE A 78 4.35 -4.00 14.39
N VAL A 79 4.51 -4.51 13.18
CA VAL A 79 5.37 -5.66 12.87
C VAL A 79 6.26 -5.30 11.70
N VAL A 80 7.58 -5.47 11.86
CA VAL A 80 8.56 -5.24 10.80
C VAL A 80 9.34 -6.53 10.55
N LYS A 81 9.32 -6.99 9.32
CA LYS A 81 10.05 -8.20 8.89
C LYS A 81 11.23 -7.81 8.02
N PHE A 82 12.36 -8.47 8.26
CA PHE A 82 13.64 -8.18 7.62
C PHE A 82 14.17 -9.41 6.89
N TYR A 83 14.71 -9.13 5.71
CA TYR A 83 15.58 -10.02 4.95
C TYR A 83 16.98 -9.42 4.92
N ASN A 84 17.98 -10.14 5.39
CA ASN A 84 19.37 -9.64 5.46
C ASN A 84 19.49 -8.24 6.11
N GLU A 85 18.77 -8.00 7.21
CA GLU A 85 18.69 -6.74 7.95
C GLU A 85 17.90 -5.61 7.26
N ASP A 86 17.46 -5.77 6.02
CA ASP A 86 16.65 -4.78 5.30
C ASP A 86 15.15 -5.10 5.47
N ALA A 87 14.37 -4.11 5.88
CA ALA A 87 12.93 -4.25 6.05
C ALA A 87 12.26 -4.52 4.69
N TRP A 88 11.68 -5.71 4.54
CA TRP A 88 10.96 -6.07 3.34
C TRP A 88 9.44 -6.00 3.50
N ARG A 89 8.95 -5.96 4.76
CA ARG A 89 7.54 -5.87 5.09
C ARG A 89 7.33 -5.11 6.39
N ILE A 90 6.38 -4.18 6.40
CA ILE A 90 6.00 -3.39 7.56
C ILE A 90 4.48 -3.41 7.66
N GLU A 91 3.95 -3.69 8.86
CA GLU A 91 2.52 -3.80 9.12
C GLU A 91 2.11 -2.91 10.28
N SER A 92 0.95 -2.25 10.14
CA SER A 92 0.21 -1.64 11.23
C SER A 92 -1.13 -2.36 11.39
N ASN A 93 -1.35 -2.96 12.55
CA ASN A 93 -2.48 -3.83 12.85
C ASN A 93 -3.46 -3.23 13.86
N SER A 94 -3.25 -2.00 14.28
CA SER A 94 -4.13 -1.29 15.21
C SER A 94 -4.07 0.22 14.99
N ASP A 95 -5.04 0.95 15.54
CA ASP A 95 -5.02 2.42 15.59
C ASP A 95 -3.97 2.87 16.62
N ASN A 96 -2.75 3.00 16.17
CA ASN A 96 -1.56 3.33 16.96
C ASN A 96 -0.98 4.71 16.62
N GLY A 97 -1.70 5.49 15.79
CA GLY A 97 -1.28 6.81 15.33
C GLY A 97 -0.32 6.81 14.14
N TRP A 98 0.25 5.68 13.76
CA TRP A 98 1.08 5.58 12.55
C TRP A 98 0.24 5.65 11.29
N ARG A 99 0.79 6.31 10.29
CA ARG A 99 0.09 6.56 9.01
C ARG A 99 1.06 6.51 7.84
N THR A 100 0.53 6.26 6.66
CA THR A 100 1.27 6.46 5.42
C THR A 100 1.55 7.95 5.19
N PRO A 101 2.48 8.32 4.29
CA PRO A 101 2.70 9.73 3.91
C PRO A 101 1.44 10.44 3.44
N ASP A 102 0.51 9.72 2.81
CA ASP A 102 -0.80 10.26 2.40
C ASP A 102 -1.82 10.33 3.54
N GLY A 103 -1.43 9.96 4.74
CA GLY A 103 -2.27 10.03 5.93
C GLY A 103 -3.26 8.87 6.08
N VAL A 104 -3.11 7.76 5.36
CA VAL A 104 -3.92 6.56 5.60
C VAL A 104 -3.48 5.92 6.92
N THR A 105 -4.45 5.62 7.78
CA THR A 105 -4.22 5.02 9.11
C THR A 105 -5.26 3.94 9.40
N VAL A 106 -4.95 3.03 10.31
CA VAL A 106 -5.91 2.04 10.83
C VAL A 106 -7.07 2.77 11.52
N GLY A 107 -8.29 2.26 11.39
CA GLY A 107 -9.52 2.88 11.89
C GLY A 107 -10.16 3.87 10.91
N MET A 108 -9.44 4.36 9.91
CA MET A 108 -9.97 5.30 8.90
C MET A 108 -11.13 4.67 8.12
N PRO A 109 -12.21 5.43 7.83
CA PRO A 109 -13.25 4.98 6.91
C PRO A 109 -12.68 4.74 5.50
N LEU A 110 -13.19 3.73 4.77
CA LEU A 110 -12.76 3.43 3.39
C LEU A 110 -12.85 4.64 2.46
N GLN A 111 -13.88 5.47 2.60
CA GLN A 111 -13.98 6.69 1.79
C GLN A 111 -12.76 7.58 1.98
N GLY A 112 -12.24 7.71 3.21
CA GLY A 112 -11.04 8.47 3.49
C GLY A 112 -9.76 7.90 2.83
N VAL A 113 -9.73 6.60 2.54
CA VAL A 113 -8.66 5.98 1.74
C VAL A 113 -8.80 6.41 0.29
N TYR A 114 -9.99 6.34 -0.29
CA TYR A 114 -10.25 6.78 -1.66
C TYR A 114 -9.96 8.26 -1.88
N ASP A 115 -10.29 9.11 -0.91
CA ASP A 115 -10.03 10.55 -0.99
C ASP A 115 -8.53 10.88 -1.06
N ARG A 116 -7.66 9.98 -0.56
CA ARG A 116 -6.20 10.15 -0.49
C ARG A 116 -5.43 9.42 -1.57
N LEU A 117 -5.83 8.20 -1.87
CA LEU A 117 -5.09 7.31 -2.77
C LEU A 117 -5.80 7.13 -4.11
N GLY A 118 -7.09 7.48 -4.20
CA GLY A 118 -7.90 7.12 -5.36
C GLY A 118 -8.36 5.67 -5.29
N LYS A 119 -8.70 5.13 -6.47
CA LYS A 119 -9.14 3.75 -6.62
C LYS A 119 -7.94 2.80 -6.55
N GLU A 120 -8.15 1.65 -5.94
CA GLU A 120 -7.21 0.53 -5.89
C GLU A 120 -6.96 -0.09 -7.27
N ASP A 121 -5.79 -0.71 -7.45
CA ASP A 121 -5.47 -1.49 -8.65
C ASP A 121 -6.16 -2.85 -8.61
N ILE A 122 -6.14 -3.48 -7.44
CA ILE A 122 -6.81 -4.77 -7.18
C ILE A 122 -7.64 -4.69 -5.92
N LYS A 123 -8.82 -5.30 -5.98
CA LYS A 123 -9.68 -5.55 -4.83
C LYS A 123 -10.02 -7.03 -4.75
N SER A 124 -9.80 -7.65 -3.61
CA SER A 124 -10.09 -9.07 -3.39
C SER A 124 -10.55 -9.37 -1.96
N PRO A 125 -11.32 -10.43 -1.75
CA PRO A 125 -11.54 -10.96 -0.41
C PRO A 125 -10.21 -11.34 0.26
N ALA A 126 -10.13 -11.13 1.56
CA ALA A 126 -9.01 -11.54 2.40
C ALA A 126 -9.51 -12.38 3.57
N GLU A 127 -8.59 -12.91 4.38
CA GLU A 127 -8.92 -13.69 5.55
C GLU A 127 -9.73 -12.89 6.59
N ASN A 128 -10.37 -13.58 7.53
CA ASN A 128 -11.10 -13.01 8.67
C ASN A 128 -12.22 -12.01 8.29
N GLY A 129 -12.77 -12.11 7.07
CA GLY A 129 -13.82 -11.23 6.58
C GLY A 129 -13.32 -9.83 6.23
N GLU A 130 -12.05 -9.67 6.00
CA GLU A 130 -11.45 -8.47 5.46
C GLU A 130 -11.61 -8.42 3.93
N THR A 131 -11.51 -7.22 3.38
CA THR A 131 -11.32 -6.99 1.94
C THR A 131 -9.98 -6.30 1.75
N LEU A 132 -9.16 -6.83 0.87
CA LEU A 132 -7.89 -6.25 0.45
C LEU A 132 -8.13 -5.21 -0.64
N TYR A 133 -7.52 -4.06 -0.48
CA TYR A 133 -7.36 -2.99 -1.46
C TYR A 133 -5.87 -2.84 -1.72
N TRP A 134 -5.43 -3.21 -2.92
CA TRP A 134 -4.02 -3.25 -3.28
C TRP A 134 -3.69 -2.08 -4.20
N TYR A 135 -2.73 -1.29 -3.80
CA TYR A 135 -2.19 -0.16 -4.53
C TYR A 135 -0.76 -0.45 -4.97
N ASN A 136 -0.40 0.08 -6.11
CA ASN A 136 0.92 -0.13 -6.72
C ASN A 136 1.18 -1.58 -7.16
N HIS A 137 0.11 -2.25 -7.62
CA HIS A 137 0.24 -3.55 -8.28
C HIS A 137 0.86 -3.35 -9.65
N ASP A 138 2.17 -3.52 -9.74
CA ASP A 138 2.85 -3.50 -11.03
C ASP A 138 2.72 -4.87 -11.71
N THR A 139 2.16 -4.84 -12.90
CA THR A 139 1.97 -6.03 -13.73
C THR A 139 3.24 -6.42 -14.50
N GLY A 140 4.37 -5.75 -14.29
CA GLY A 140 5.35 -6.05 -15.29
C GLY A 140 6.80 -5.77 -15.10
N SER A 141 7.45 -5.66 -14.00
CA SER A 141 8.91 -5.74 -14.09
C SER A 141 9.77 -5.05 -13.02
N GLN A 142 9.23 -4.64 -11.92
CA GLN A 142 10.04 -3.86 -11.00
C GLN A 142 10.28 -4.59 -9.69
N VAL A 143 11.30 -5.43 -9.72
CA VAL A 143 11.93 -6.03 -8.54
C VAL A 143 12.43 -4.91 -7.63
N ASN A 144 11.70 -4.31 -6.76
CA ASN A 144 12.06 -3.36 -5.71
C ASN A 144 11.07 -2.20 -5.54
N ARG A 145 9.90 -2.25 -6.14
CA ARG A 145 8.83 -1.30 -5.82
C ARG A 145 7.97 -1.88 -4.71
N GLY A 146 7.80 -1.10 -3.66
CA GLY A 146 6.93 -1.47 -2.58
C GLY A 146 5.47 -1.40 -3.01
N ASN A 147 4.67 -2.28 -2.48
CA ASN A 147 3.22 -2.30 -2.62
C ASN A 147 2.57 -1.82 -1.32
N LEU A 148 1.43 -1.15 -1.44
CA LEU A 148 0.61 -0.78 -0.31
C LEU A 148 -0.66 -1.64 -0.32
N TYR A 149 -0.88 -2.35 0.77
CA TYR A 149 -2.05 -3.19 1.00
C TYR A 149 -2.86 -2.58 2.13
N VAL A 150 -4.09 -2.19 1.83
CA VAL A 150 -5.04 -1.68 2.82
C VAL A 150 -6.12 -2.73 3.02
N PHE A 151 -6.21 -3.28 4.22
CA PHE A 151 -7.26 -4.23 4.59
C PHE A 151 -8.40 -3.49 5.25
N VAL A 152 -9.61 -3.82 4.86
CA VAL A 152 -10.82 -3.14 5.33
C VAL A 152 -11.80 -4.17 5.89
N LYS A 153 -12.31 -3.91 7.08
CA LYS A 153 -13.36 -4.67 7.73
C LYS A 153 -14.46 -3.73 8.21
N ASN A 154 -15.70 -4.06 7.95
CA ASN A 154 -16.86 -3.23 8.33
C ASN A 154 -16.73 -1.77 7.87
N GLY A 155 -16.21 -1.55 6.65
CA GLY A 155 -16.06 -0.21 6.06
C GLY A 155 -14.94 0.65 6.65
N ARG A 156 -14.07 0.10 7.50
CA ARG A 156 -12.92 0.78 8.09
C ARG A 156 -11.63 0.01 7.85
N VAL A 157 -10.54 0.73 7.75
CA VAL A 157 -9.19 0.15 7.67
C VAL A 157 -8.93 -0.64 8.95
N SER A 158 -8.70 -1.94 8.81
CA SER A 158 -8.36 -2.86 9.90
C SER A 158 -6.87 -3.09 10.02
N ARG A 159 -6.14 -2.98 8.90
CA ARG A 159 -4.71 -3.24 8.83
C ARG A 159 -4.11 -2.57 7.59
N ILE A 160 -2.87 -2.12 7.71
CA ILE A 160 -2.07 -1.58 6.61
C ILE A 160 -0.79 -2.40 6.52
N VAL A 161 -0.42 -2.79 5.31
CA VAL A 161 0.84 -3.49 5.05
C VAL A 161 1.55 -2.82 3.89
N ILE A 162 2.83 -2.59 4.03
CA ILE A 162 3.72 -2.26 2.93
C ILE A 162 4.74 -3.38 2.79
N ALA A 163 4.96 -3.86 1.57
CA ALA A 163 5.90 -4.96 1.32
C ALA A 163 6.46 -4.90 -0.11
N TYR A 164 7.66 -5.44 -0.30
CA TYR A 164 8.09 -5.86 -1.62
C TYR A 164 7.25 -7.07 -2.08
N GLN A 165 7.10 -7.20 -3.38
CA GLN A 165 6.43 -8.34 -3.99
C GLN A 165 7.42 -9.46 -4.24
#